data_e5140a238081c937512cee0035348fee
#
_entry.id   e5140a238081c937512cee0035348fee
#
_cell.length_a   1.000
_cell.length_b   1.000
_cell.length_c   1.000
_cell.angle_alpha   90.00
_cell.angle_beta   90.00
_cell.angle_gamma   90.00
#
_symmetry.space_group_name_H-M   'P 1'
#
loop_
_entity.id
_entity.type
_entity.pdbx_description
1 polymer ?
#
loop_
_entity_poly.entity_id
_entity_poly.type
_entity_poly.pdbx_seq_one_letter_code
_entity_poly.pdbx_strand_id
1 'polypeptide(L)'
;MKEIGLKLKEKREENGVSVEEVSEDLKVRPSQIISLEEGKKDDFKDILFLKYFIRDYAKYLGLDENELVDEFNEFLFDFTTKIPVDEIEKAKNEINDKKDIVSPYTEIKKSKNGLKILIIGVSIVALFIIGYFVFSNMNNSDFEDKNITYSIRR
;
A
#
# COMPACT_ATOMS: atom_id res chain seq x y z
N MET A 1 4.03 24.61 15.94
CA MET A 1 5.49 24.66 15.53
C MET A 1 6.24 25.87 16.07
N LYS A 2 5.76 27.10 15.90
CA LYS A 2 6.50 28.29 16.40
C LYS A 2 6.74 28.26 17.91
N GLU A 3 5.77 27.82 18.67
CA GLU A 3 5.86 27.72 20.14
C GLU A 3 6.93 26.71 20.55
N ILE A 4 6.95 25.54 19.93
CA ILE A 4 7.98 24.51 20.17
C ILE A 4 9.38 25.05 19.86
N GLY A 5 9.54 25.69 18.68
CA GLY A 5 10.81 26.28 18.27
C GLY A 5 11.28 27.35 19.24
N LEU A 6 10.37 28.21 19.72
CA LEU A 6 10.68 29.26 20.68
C LEU A 6 11.12 28.69 22.03
N LYS A 7 10.40 27.67 22.58
CA LYS A 7 10.79 27.00 23.82
C LYS A 7 12.19 26.40 23.74
N LEU A 8 12.52 25.74 22.60
CA LEU A 8 13.85 25.17 22.38
C LEU A 8 14.93 26.24 22.32
N LYS A 9 14.69 27.32 21.58
CA LYS A 9 15.61 28.45 21.45
C LYS A 9 15.88 29.13 22.79
N GLU A 10 14.83 29.47 23.53
CA GLU A 10 14.94 30.12 24.84
C GLU A 10 15.75 29.25 25.79
N LYS A 11 15.49 27.94 25.80
CA LYS A 11 16.23 27.02 26.67
C LYS A 11 17.69 26.86 26.27
N ARG A 12 18.00 26.85 24.97
CA ARG A 12 19.38 26.86 24.48
C ARG A 12 20.13 28.11 24.92
N GLU A 13 19.51 29.29 24.75
CA GLU A 13 20.09 30.55 25.15
C GLU A 13 20.26 30.66 26.70
N GLU A 14 19.29 30.16 27.44
CA GLU A 14 19.37 30.08 28.91
C GLU A 14 20.55 29.20 29.36
N ASN A 15 20.77 28.06 28.69
CA ASN A 15 21.88 27.18 28.94
C ASN A 15 23.24 27.76 28.43
N GLY A 16 23.23 28.88 27.70
CA GLY A 16 24.42 29.52 27.14
C GLY A 16 25.07 28.74 26.00
N VAL A 17 24.31 27.83 25.34
CA VAL A 17 24.81 26.94 24.29
C VAL A 17 24.66 27.63 22.92
N SER A 18 25.72 27.58 22.08
CA SER A 18 25.68 28.10 20.71
C SER A 18 25.00 27.14 19.72
N VAL A 19 24.53 27.66 18.60
CA VAL A 19 23.97 26.84 17.51
C VAL A 19 25.01 25.86 16.96
N GLU A 20 26.26 26.30 16.87
CA GLU A 20 27.38 25.51 16.38
C GLU A 20 27.66 24.33 17.31
N GLU A 21 27.64 24.55 18.60
CA GLU A 21 27.82 23.49 19.62
C GLU A 21 26.72 22.44 19.52
N VAL A 22 25.46 22.86 19.49
CA VAL A 22 24.33 21.93 19.28
C VAL A 22 24.46 21.14 17.97
N SER A 23 24.91 21.82 16.90
CA SER A 23 25.15 21.22 15.60
C SER A 23 26.17 20.09 15.64
N GLU A 24 27.28 20.29 16.37
CA GLU A 24 28.34 19.30 16.55
C GLU A 24 27.86 18.11 17.42
N ASP A 25 27.17 18.39 18.50
CA ASP A 25 26.73 17.36 19.44
C ASP A 25 25.60 16.48 18.90
N LEU A 26 24.59 17.09 18.27
CA LEU A 26 23.46 16.37 17.67
C LEU A 26 23.72 15.88 16.24
N LYS A 27 24.87 16.24 15.65
CA LYS A 27 25.26 15.90 14.28
C LYS A 27 24.21 16.33 13.23
N VAL A 28 23.64 17.50 13.44
CA VAL A 28 22.69 18.16 12.55
C VAL A 28 23.29 19.44 11.99
N ARG A 29 22.78 19.94 10.87
CA ARG A 29 23.31 21.18 10.29
C ARG A 29 22.85 22.39 11.11
N PRO A 30 23.69 23.44 11.28
CA PRO A 30 23.28 24.68 11.95
C PRO A 30 22.00 25.29 11.38
N SER A 31 21.83 25.23 10.06
CA SER A 31 20.61 25.71 9.40
C SER A 31 19.35 24.96 9.84
N GLN A 32 19.44 23.66 10.14
CA GLN A 32 18.31 22.89 10.62
C GLN A 32 17.90 23.28 12.04
N ILE A 33 18.88 23.59 12.90
CA ILE A 33 18.62 24.10 14.25
C ILE A 33 17.88 25.43 14.15
N ILE A 34 18.40 26.36 13.35
CA ILE A 34 17.78 27.68 13.14
C ILE A 34 16.36 27.51 12.57
N SER A 35 16.16 26.66 11.55
CA SER A 35 14.83 26.42 10.96
C SER A 35 13.86 25.83 11.98
N LEU A 36 14.32 24.94 12.85
CA LEU A 36 13.50 24.38 13.92
C LEU A 36 13.11 25.44 14.95
N GLU A 37 14.07 26.24 15.43
CA GLU A 37 13.84 27.32 16.40
C GLU A 37 12.92 28.41 15.84
N GLU A 38 12.97 28.70 14.53
CA GLU A 38 12.05 29.60 13.86
C GLU A 38 10.68 28.98 13.55
N GLY A 39 10.50 27.68 13.79
CA GLY A 39 9.28 26.96 13.54
C GLY A 39 8.96 26.73 12.06
N LYS A 40 9.99 26.72 11.21
CA LYS A 40 9.90 26.51 9.75
C LYS A 40 9.82 25.03 9.41
N LYS A 41 8.64 24.45 9.56
CA LYS A 41 8.36 23.03 9.26
C LYS A 41 8.71 22.66 7.82
N ASP A 42 8.49 23.56 6.86
CA ASP A 42 8.59 23.29 5.43
C ASP A 42 10.06 23.11 4.96
N ASP A 43 11.04 23.53 5.77
CA ASP A 43 12.46 23.26 5.53
C ASP A 43 12.84 21.79 5.79
N PHE A 44 11.94 21.02 6.39
CA PHE A 44 12.15 19.61 6.70
C PHE A 44 11.32 18.72 5.76
N LYS A 45 12.01 17.91 4.96
CA LYS A 45 11.37 17.00 3.99
C LYS A 45 10.67 15.81 4.67
N ASP A 46 11.15 15.43 5.86
CA ASP A 46 10.67 14.26 6.58
C ASP A 46 10.14 14.67 7.95
N ILE A 47 8.84 14.46 8.14
CA ILE A 47 8.14 14.79 9.38
C ILE A 47 8.56 13.87 10.55
N LEU A 48 8.95 12.62 10.25
CA LEU A 48 9.47 11.71 11.27
C LEU A 48 10.84 12.15 11.75
N PHE A 49 11.70 12.57 10.83
CA PHE A 49 12.99 13.17 11.20
C PHE A 49 12.79 14.38 12.10
N LEU A 50 11.87 15.30 11.73
CA LEU A 50 11.57 16.49 12.53
C LEU A 50 11.10 16.13 13.93
N LYS A 51 10.23 15.13 14.07
CA LYS A 51 9.77 14.62 15.38
C LYS A 51 10.91 14.11 16.24
N TYR A 52 11.79 13.28 15.68
CA TYR A 52 12.94 12.77 16.40
C TYR A 52 13.94 13.89 16.74
N PHE A 53 14.12 14.85 15.85
CA PHE A 53 14.99 15.98 16.10
C PHE A 53 14.47 16.86 17.25
N ILE A 54 13.17 17.16 17.32
CA ILE A 54 12.55 17.86 18.46
C ILE A 54 12.84 17.11 19.76
N ARG A 55 12.61 15.79 19.78
CA ARG A 55 12.85 14.95 20.95
C ARG A 55 14.31 15.00 21.40
N ASP A 56 15.24 14.77 20.49
CA ASP A 56 16.65 14.68 20.82
C ASP A 56 17.22 16.03 21.24
N TYR A 57 16.72 17.13 20.63
CA TYR A 57 17.10 18.47 21.01
C TYR A 57 16.50 18.89 22.36
N ALA A 58 15.25 18.57 22.64
CA ALA A 58 14.64 18.77 23.96
C ALA A 58 15.42 18.07 25.05
N LYS A 59 15.75 16.79 24.82
CA LYS A 59 16.55 15.99 25.74
C LYS A 59 17.94 16.58 25.97
N TYR A 60 18.61 17.04 24.93
CA TYR A 60 19.93 17.70 25.01
C TYR A 60 19.90 18.96 25.91
N LEU A 61 18.82 19.74 25.77
CA LEU A 61 18.61 20.96 26.55
C LEU A 61 18.08 20.72 27.99
N GLY A 62 17.69 19.47 28.32
CA GLY A 62 17.11 19.14 29.62
C GLY A 62 15.63 19.51 29.77
N LEU A 63 14.91 19.64 28.65
CA LEU A 63 13.45 19.79 28.62
C LEU A 63 12.77 18.41 28.66
N ASP A 64 11.46 18.39 29.00
CA ASP A 64 10.65 17.17 28.87
C ASP A 64 10.43 16.85 27.37
N GLU A 65 11.10 15.81 26.91
CA GLU A 65 11.06 15.37 25.53
C GLU A 65 9.68 14.86 25.12
N ASN A 66 8.92 14.26 26.04
CA ASN A 66 7.61 13.71 25.77
C ASN A 66 6.58 14.84 25.61
N GLU A 67 6.62 15.84 26.48
CA GLU A 67 5.74 17.02 26.40
C GLU A 67 5.89 17.71 25.03
N LEU A 68 7.13 17.96 24.58
CA LEU A 68 7.37 18.60 23.28
C LEU A 68 6.99 17.73 22.08
N VAL A 69 7.14 16.41 22.19
CA VAL A 69 6.69 15.48 21.17
C VAL A 69 5.16 15.42 21.10
N ASP A 70 4.47 15.46 22.24
CA ASP A 70 3.01 15.48 22.28
C ASP A 70 2.46 16.79 21.72
N GLU A 71 3.05 17.94 22.06
CA GLU A 71 2.73 19.23 21.48
C GLU A 71 2.94 19.25 19.95
N PHE A 72 3.98 18.57 19.47
CA PHE A 72 4.22 18.42 18.04
C PHE A 72 3.18 17.49 17.37
N ASN A 73 2.77 16.41 18.03
CA ASN A 73 1.71 15.53 17.52
C ASN A 73 0.36 16.27 17.42
N GLU A 74 0.01 17.10 18.41
CA GLU A 74 -1.18 17.94 18.38
C GLU A 74 -1.12 18.95 17.21
N PHE A 75 0.03 19.59 17.04
CA PHE A 75 0.25 20.47 15.91
C PHE A 75 0.04 19.74 14.56
N LEU A 76 0.56 18.53 14.41
CA LEU A 76 0.38 17.72 13.20
C LEU A 76 -1.09 17.33 12.98
N PHE A 77 -1.79 16.95 14.04
CA PHE A 77 -3.21 16.61 13.96
C PHE A 77 -4.03 17.83 13.48
N ASP A 78 -3.81 18.99 14.07
CA ASP A 78 -4.46 20.24 13.67
C ASP A 78 -4.14 20.62 12.22
N PHE A 79 -2.90 20.38 11.78
CA PHE A 79 -2.48 20.67 10.42
C PHE A 79 -3.16 19.72 9.42
N THR A 80 -3.24 18.41 9.73
CA THR A 80 -3.85 17.42 8.83
C THR A 80 -5.37 17.52 8.77
N THR A 81 -6.03 17.92 9.86
CA THR A 81 -7.49 18.13 9.90
C THR A 81 -7.94 19.37 9.14
N LYS A 82 -7.05 20.34 8.94
CA LYS A 82 -7.31 21.57 8.16
C LYS A 82 -7.06 21.42 6.66
N ILE A 83 -6.55 20.25 6.19
CA ILE A 83 -6.43 20.00 4.75
C ILE A 83 -7.84 19.83 4.17
N PRO A 84 -8.31 20.69 3.26
CA PRO A 84 -9.62 20.56 2.65
C PRO A 84 -9.73 19.20 1.95
N VAL A 85 -10.85 18.51 2.14
CA VAL A 85 -11.11 17.20 1.51
C VAL A 85 -10.97 17.30 -0.01
N ASP A 86 -11.27 18.45 -0.59
CA ASP A 86 -11.16 18.75 -2.02
C ASP A 86 -9.69 18.65 -2.54
N GLU A 87 -8.70 18.99 -1.72
CA GLU A 87 -7.27 18.85 -2.11
C GLU A 87 -6.82 17.39 -2.07
N ILE A 88 -7.34 16.62 -1.12
CA ILE A 88 -7.08 15.17 -1.03
C ILE A 88 -7.69 14.46 -2.25
N GLU A 89 -8.90 14.88 -2.66
CA GLU A 89 -9.60 14.31 -3.81
C GLU A 89 -8.90 14.67 -5.13
N LYS A 90 -8.39 15.89 -5.28
CA LYS A 90 -7.55 16.30 -6.42
C LYS A 90 -6.26 15.51 -6.50
N ALA A 91 -5.53 15.39 -5.39
CA ALA A 91 -4.29 14.61 -5.32
C ALA A 91 -4.54 13.12 -5.63
N LYS A 92 -5.66 12.55 -5.17
CA LYS A 92 -6.08 11.18 -5.46
C LYS A 92 -6.41 10.98 -6.95
N ASN A 93 -7.04 11.96 -7.56
CA ASN A 93 -7.39 11.91 -8.99
C ASN A 93 -6.14 12.04 -9.87
N GLU A 94 -5.17 12.90 -9.50
CA GLU A 94 -3.88 13.00 -10.19
C GLU A 94 -3.04 11.72 -10.08
N ILE A 95 -3.13 11.00 -8.95
CA ILE A 95 -2.46 9.70 -8.77
C ILE A 95 -3.16 8.61 -9.61
N ASN A 96 -4.49 8.67 -9.72
CA ASN A 96 -5.26 7.72 -10.52
C ASN A 96 -5.06 7.91 -12.03
N ASP A 97 -4.84 9.14 -12.51
CA ASP A 97 -4.52 9.42 -13.92
C ASP A 97 -3.08 9.00 -14.29
N LYS A 98 -2.18 8.88 -13.33
CA LYS A 98 -0.83 8.31 -13.52
C LYS A 98 -0.82 6.79 -13.33
N LYS A 99 -1.75 6.11 -13.96
CA LYS A 99 -2.04 4.67 -13.82
C LYS A 99 -0.95 3.70 -14.27
N ASP A 100 0.25 4.16 -14.63
CA ASP A 100 1.32 3.33 -15.20
C ASP A 100 2.59 3.24 -14.35
N ILE A 101 2.52 3.54 -13.04
CA ILE A 101 3.62 3.18 -12.14
C ILE A 101 3.32 1.78 -11.58
N VAL A 102 3.37 0.79 -12.46
CA VAL A 102 3.41 -0.62 -12.04
C VAL A 102 4.80 -0.88 -11.47
N SER A 103 4.87 -1.10 -10.16
CA SER A 103 6.11 -1.56 -9.54
C SER A 103 6.58 -2.85 -10.24
N PRO A 104 7.84 -2.96 -10.68
CA PRO A 104 8.34 -4.15 -11.37
C PRO A 104 8.24 -5.44 -10.52
N TYR A 105 7.96 -5.32 -9.23
CA TYR A 105 7.77 -6.44 -8.30
C TYR A 105 6.31 -6.88 -8.11
N THR A 106 5.33 -6.20 -8.69
CA THR A 106 3.89 -6.50 -8.56
C THR A 106 3.22 -6.87 -9.88
N GLU A 107 3.95 -7.31 -10.88
CA GLU A 107 3.34 -7.96 -12.04
C GLU A 107 2.68 -9.28 -11.62
N ILE A 108 1.45 -9.19 -11.14
CA ILE A 108 0.56 -10.35 -11.08
C ILE A 108 0.24 -10.71 -12.52
N LYS A 109 1.04 -11.61 -13.09
CA LYS A 109 0.82 -12.19 -14.40
C LYS A 109 -0.57 -12.85 -14.39
N LYS A 110 -1.58 -12.13 -14.86
CA LYS A 110 -2.94 -12.65 -14.98
C LYS A 110 -2.88 -13.85 -15.91
N SER A 111 -2.87 -15.05 -15.33
CA SER A 111 -2.82 -16.31 -16.04
C SER A 111 -4.05 -16.39 -16.96
N LYS A 112 -3.84 -16.31 -18.27
CA LYS A 112 -4.87 -16.52 -19.30
C LYS A 112 -5.27 -18.00 -19.43
N ASN A 113 -4.91 -18.83 -18.46
CA ASN A 113 -5.14 -20.27 -18.51
C ASN A 113 -6.59 -20.68 -18.15
N GLY A 114 -7.39 -19.81 -17.56
CA GLY A 114 -8.78 -20.10 -17.23
C GLY A 114 -9.63 -20.48 -18.46
N LEU A 115 -9.43 -19.81 -19.59
CA LEU A 115 -10.14 -20.11 -20.83
C LEU A 115 -9.72 -21.45 -21.44
N LYS A 116 -8.43 -21.80 -21.35
CA LYS A 116 -7.92 -23.09 -21.81
C LYS A 116 -8.46 -24.27 -21.00
N ILE A 117 -8.55 -24.12 -19.67
CA ILE A 117 -9.11 -25.12 -18.77
C ILE A 117 -10.60 -25.35 -19.08
N LEU A 118 -11.35 -24.29 -19.36
CA LEU A 118 -12.76 -24.35 -19.71
C LEU A 118 -12.98 -25.10 -21.04
N ILE A 119 -12.16 -24.82 -22.06
CA ILE A 119 -12.21 -25.50 -23.38
C ILE A 119 -11.91 -26.99 -23.22
N ILE A 120 -10.89 -27.37 -22.42
CA ILE A 120 -10.55 -28.77 -22.15
C ILE A 120 -11.71 -29.49 -21.43
N GLY A 121 -12.34 -28.85 -20.44
CA GLY A 121 -13.50 -29.42 -19.74
C GLY A 121 -14.69 -29.70 -20.66
N VAL A 122 -15.04 -28.77 -21.55
CA VAL A 122 -16.12 -28.93 -22.53
C VAL A 122 -15.79 -30.04 -23.54
N SER A 123 -14.55 -30.15 -23.98
CA SER A 123 -14.08 -31.22 -24.89
C SER A 123 -14.25 -32.61 -24.29
N ILE A 124 -13.90 -32.79 -23.02
CA ILE A 124 -14.04 -34.08 -22.32
C ILE A 124 -15.51 -34.48 -22.21
N VAL A 125 -16.38 -33.54 -21.83
CA VAL A 125 -17.83 -33.81 -21.74
C VAL A 125 -18.40 -34.22 -23.11
N ALA A 126 -18.02 -33.54 -24.19
CA ALA A 126 -18.43 -33.90 -25.54
C ALA A 126 -18.01 -35.34 -25.94
N LEU A 127 -16.79 -35.74 -25.58
CA LEU A 127 -16.31 -37.11 -25.84
C LEU A 127 -17.11 -38.17 -25.06
N PHE A 128 -17.50 -37.88 -23.82
CA PHE A 128 -18.35 -38.78 -23.02
C PHE A 128 -19.75 -38.91 -23.65
N ILE A 129 -20.34 -37.83 -24.17
CA ILE A 129 -21.67 -37.87 -24.82
C ILE A 129 -21.60 -38.68 -26.10
N ILE A 130 -20.56 -38.49 -26.93
CA ILE A 130 -20.36 -39.28 -28.14
C ILE A 130 -20.14 -40.75 -27.81
N GLY A 131 -19.31 -41.07 -26.84
CA GLY A 131 -19.08 -42.45 -26.39
C GLY A 131 -20.35 -43.14 -25.88
N TYR A 132 -21.16 -42.42 -25.10
CA TYR A 132 -22.46 -42.92 -24.64
C TYR A 132 -23.42 -43.18 -25.83
N PHE A 133 -23.48 -42.28 -26.80
CA PHE A 133 -24.34 -42.42 -27.95
C PHE A 133 -23.95 -43.61 -28.84
N VAL A 134 -22.63 -43.80 -29.10
CA VAL A 134 -22.11 -44.95 -29.84
C VAL A 134 -22.36 -46.23 -29.08
N PHE A 135 -22.15 -46.30 -27.78
CA PHE A 135 -22.41 -47.48 -26.96
C PHE A 135 -23.92 -47.84 -26.94
N SER A 136 -24.80 -46.84 -26.81
CA SER A 136 -26.26 -47.01 -26.86
C SER A 136 -26.74 -47.53 -28.23
N ASN A 137 -26.13 -47.04 -29.31
CA ASN A 137 -26.47 -47.47 -30.66
C ASN A 137 -25.97 -48.88 -30.97
N MET A 138 -24.80 -49.27 -30.47
CA MET A 138 -24.30 -50.67 -30.60
C MET A 138 -25.16 -51.66 -29.81
N ASN A 139 -25.66 -51.28 -28.64
CA ASN A 139 -26.50 -52.16 -27.85
C ASN A 139 -27.91 -52.35 -28.40
N ASN A 140 -28.38 -51.43 -29.24
CA ASN A 140 -29.67 -51.55 -29.91
C ASN A 140 -29.61 -52.44 -31.18
N SER A 141 -28.46 -52.63 -31.81
CA SER A 141 -28.31 -53.49 -32.99
C SER A 141 -28.36 -54.98 -32.69
N ASP A 142 -28.02 -55.37 -31.43
CA ASP A 142 -28.08 -56.78 -31.02
C ASP A 142 -29.52 -57.30 -30.72
N PHE A 143 -30.51 -56.42 -30.62
CA PHE A 143 -31.92 -56.84 -30.39
C PHE A 143 -32.69 -57.13 -31.70
N GLU A 144 -32.27 -56.61 -32.81
CA GLU A 144 -33.00 -56.84 -34.10
C GLU A 144 -32.64 -58.18 -34.70
N ASP A 145 -31.41 -58.65 -34.59
CA ASP A 145 -31.00 -59.94 -35.18
C ASP A 145 -31.57 -61.21 -34.46
N LYS A 146 -31.98 -61.09 -33.20
CA LYS A 146 -32.58 -62.24 -32.48
C LYS A 146 -34.03 -62.53 -32.82
N ASN A 147 -34.78 -61.56 -33.33
CA ASN A 147 -36.20 -61.75 -33.66
C ASN A 147 -36.43 -62.35 -35.05
N ILE A 148 -35.45 -62.38 -35.93
CA ILE A 148 -35.59 -62.92 -37.30
C ILE A 148 -35.40 -64.43 -37.35
N THR A 149 -34.73 -65.04 -36.36
CA THR A 149 -34.41 -66.47 -36.35
C THR A 149 -35.57 -67.37 -35.99
N TYR A 150 -36.65 -66.86 -35.40
CA TYR A 150 -37.80 -67.70 -34.94
C TYR A 150 -38.98 -67.77 -35.93
N SER A 151 -38.94 -67.05 -37.07
CA SER A 151 -40.06 -67.03 -38.04
C SER A 151 -39.90 -67.99 -39.24
N ILE A 152 -38.80 -68.75 -39.38
CA ILE A 152 -38.52 -69.66 -40.51
C ILE A 152 -38.64 -71.13 -40.14
N ARG A 153 -39.35 -71.48 -39.09
CA ARG A 153 -39.61 -72.90 -38.75
C ARG A 153 -41.08 -73.15 -38.54
N ARG A 154 -41.86 -73.15 -39.68
CA ARG A 154 -43.13 -73.84 -39.86
C ARG A 154 -43.34 -74.19 -41.36
#